data_b6134d73db6d1404bf8b3a71ce9e2c37
#
_entry.id   b6134d73db6d1404bf8b3a71ce9e2c37
#
_cell.length_a   1.000
_cell.length_b   1.000
_cell.length_c   1.000
_cell.angle_alpha   90.00
_cell.angle_beta   90.00
_cell.angle_gamma   90.00
#
_symmetry.space_group_name_H-M   'P 1'
#
loop_
_entity.id
_entity.type
_entity.pdbx_description
1 polymer ?
#
loop_
_entity_poly.entity_id
_entity_poly.type
_entity_poly.pdbx_seq_one_letter_code
_entity_poly.pdbx_strand_id
1 'polypeptide(L)'
;MENFRLKNRWIYGGYIILWWFLGGLIFYCILNMITQVPKEDASFLYPYSSYMLSGILIGWMHSRTYYAVRNDILQLRTPHLLLKIVVLQDIIKTDHYASTKFDVIHGWYNVCLTLQKGKKVYLYAKDEKKLIALLEERNNATAFIND
;
A
#
# COMPACT_ATOMS: atom_id res chain seq x y z
N MET A 1 3.28 8.13 -19.70
CA MET A 1 3.14 7.83 -18.25
C MET A 1 1.75 7.31 -18.01
N GLU A 2 1.59 6.05 -17.62
CA GLU A 2 0.30 5.47 -17.32
C GLU A 2 0.14 5.28 -15.82
N ASN A 3 -1.03 5.66 -15.29
CA ASN A 3 -1.34 5.58 -13.87
C ASN A 3 -2.46 4.57 -13.64
N PHE A 4 -2.22 3.61 -12.76
CA PHE A 4 -3.19 2.59 -12.37
C PHE A 4 -3.61 2.81 -10.93
N ARG A 5 -4.92 2.94 -10.69
CA ARG A 5 -5.46 3.11 -9.34
C ARG A 5 -5.47 1.77 -8.61
N LEU A 6 -5.30 1.83 -7.29
CA LEU A 6 -5.51 0.65 -6.47
C LEU A 6 -7.01 0.28 -6.45
N LYS A 7 -7.28 -1.02 -6.47
CA LYS A 7 -8.63 -1.56 -6.25
C LYS A 7 -9.01 -1.31 -4.79
N ASN A 8 -10.26 -0.89 -4.53
CA ASN A 8 -10.78 -0.65 -3.18
C ASN A 8 -9.89 0.22 -2.27
N ARG A 9 -9.25 1.24 -2.84
CA ARG A 9 -8.33 2.14 -2.14
C ARG A 9 -8.89 2.73 -0.83
N TRP A 10 -10.20 2.93 -0.77
CA TRP A 10 -10.89 3.44 0.42
C TRP A 10 -10.90 2.43 1.57
N ILE A 11 -11.04 1.15 1.26
CA ILE A 11 -10.97 0.07 2.26
C ILE A 11 -9.57 0.00 2.84
N TYR A 12 -8.54 0.13 2.00
CA TYR A 12 -7.15 0.16 2.45
C TYR A 12 -6.85 1.35 3.37
N GLY A 13 -7.29 2.55 2.98
CA GLY A 13 -7.17 3.73 3.83
C GLY A 13 -7.94 3.59 5.14
N GLY A 14 -9.17 3.07 5.09
CA GLY A 14 -10.00 2.80 6.28
C GLY A 14 -9.38 1.77 7.22
N TYR A 15 -8.74 0.73 6.68
CA TYR A 15 -8.03 -0.26 7.47
C TYR A 15 -6.84 0.36 8.24
N ILE A 16 -6.08 1.24 7.60
CA ILE A 16 -4.99 1.98 8.26
C ILE A 16 -5.54 2.86 9.39
N ILE A 17 -6.63 3.58 9.13
CA ILE A 17 -7.27 4.43 10.15
C ILE A 17 -7.74 3.58 11.33
N LEU A 18 -8.36 2.42 11.07
CA LEU A 18 -8.83 1.52 12.11
C LEU A 18 -7.67 1.01 12.99
N TRP A 19 -6.58 0.56 12.39
CA TRP A 19 -5.39 0.11 13.13
C TRP A 19 -4.75 1.24 13.92
N TRP A 20 -4.74 2.44 13.37
CA TRP A 20 -4.25 3.62 14.07
C TRP A 20 -5.11 3.94 15.29
N PHE A 21 -6.43 3.86 15.12
CA PHE A 21 -7.39 4.06 16.21
C PHE A 21 -7.20 3.03 17.33
N LEU A 22 -7.13 1.74 17.00
CA LEU A 22 -6.91 0.67 17.97
C LEU A 22 -5.55 0.82 18.70
N GLY A 23 -4.50 1.14 17.99
CA GLY A 23 -3.17 1.41 18.56
C GLY A 23 -3.20 2.59 19.54
N GLY A 24 -3.89 3.66 19.18
CA GLY A 24 -4.08 4.82 20.05
C GLY A 24 -4.89 4.51 21.31
N LEU A 25 -5.93 3.68 21.18
CA LEU A 25 -6.74 3.24 22.32
C LEU A 25 -5.90 2.40 23.29
N ILE A 26 -5.14 1.44 22.80
CA ILE A 26 -4.24 0.60 23.60
C ILE A 26 -3.20 1.47 24.31
N PHE A 27 -2.57 2.39 23.57
CA PHE A 27 -1.58 3.32 24.13
C PHE A 27 -2.20 4.18 25.23
N TYR A 28 -3.41 4.69 25.02
CA TYR A 28 -4.15 5.46 26.02
C TYR A 28 -4.43 4.65 27.29
N CYS A 29 -4.89 3.40 27.15
CA CYS A 29 -5.12 2.51 28.30
C CYS A 29 -3.85 2.24 29.09
N ILE A 30 -2.74 1.95 28.39
CA ILE A 30 -1.44 1.71 29.03
C ILE A 30 -0.96 2.95 29.78
N LEU A 31 -1.07 4.12 29.15
CA LEU A 31 -0.65 5.37 29.76
C LEU A 31 -1.46 5.68 31.05
N ASN A 32 -2.78 5.48 31.01
CA ASN A 32 -3.63 5.65 32.19
C ASN A 32 -3.29 4.68 33.32
N MET A 33 -2.89 3.45 33.00
CA MET A 33 -2.44 2.48 34.01
C MET A 33 -1.13 2.89 34.68
N ILE A 34 -0.21 3.49 33.91
CA ILE A 34 1.12 3.87 34.42
C ILE A 34 1.08 5.18 35.20
N THR A 35 0.37 6.19 34.66
CA THR A 35 0.45 7.56 35.17
C THR A 35 -0.54 7.88 36.28
N GLN A 36 -1.57 7.05 36.50
CA GLN A 36 -2.64 7.28 37.49
C GLN A 36 -3.18 8.74 37.44
N VAL A 37 -3.19 9.35 36.24
CA VAL A 37 -3.61 10.74 36.08
C VAL A 37 -5.06 10.93 36.55
N PRO A 38 -5.35 11.96 37.36
CA PRO A 38 -6.69 12.27 37.75
C PRO A 38 -7.58 12.50 36.53
N LYS A 39 -8.77 11.85 36.49
CA LYS A 39 -9.70 11.90 35.35
C LYS A 39 -10.25 13.31 35.03
N GLU A 40 -9.96 14.27 35.88
CA GLU A 40 -10.46 15.66 35.77
C GLU A 40 -9.59 16.54 34.86
N ASP A 41 -8.39 16.08 34.47
CA ASP A 41 -7.47 16.88 33.70
C ASP A 41 -7.68 16.70 32.19
N ALA A 42 -8.49 17.58 31.59
CA ALA A 42 -8.79 17.59 30.15
C ALA A 42 -7.56 17.81 29.24
N SER A 43 -6.41 18.22 29.82
CA SER A 43 -5.15 18.42 29.09
C SER A 43 -4.67 17.15 28.35
N PHE A 44 -5.12 15.98 28.82
CA PHE A 44 -4.82 14.68 28.26
C PHE A 44 -5.46 14.43 26.88
N LEU A 45 -6.53 15.15 26.55
CA LEU A 45 -7.25 15.00 25.27
C LEU A 45 -6.47 15.57 24.08
N TYR A 46 -5.59 16.54 24.31
CA TYR A 46 -4.82 17.18 23.22
C TYR A 46 -3.86 16.23 22.51
N PRO A 47 -2.96 15.50 23.18
CA PRO A 47 -2.06 14.55 22.48
C PRO A 47 -2.83 13.42 21.80
N TYR A 48 -3.96 12.98 22.38
CA TYR A 48 -4.78 11.94 21.77
C TYR A 48 -5.49 12.43 20.51
N SER A 49 -6.03 13.65 20.52
CA SER A 49 -6.68 14.24 19.34
C SER A 49 -5.69 14.48 18.20
N SER A 50 -4.48 14.93 18.47
CA SER A 50 -3.43 15.12 17.47
C SER A 50 -2.97 13.77 16.88
N TYR A 51 -2.87 12.74 17.70
CA TYR A 51 -2.58 11.37 17.24
C TYR A 51 -3.68 10.86 16.31
N MET A 52 -4.96 11.03 16.66
CA MET A 52 -6.09 10.64 15.81
C MET A 52 -6.11 11.39 14.48
N LEU A 53 -5.87 12.69 14.51
CA LEU A 53 -5.80 13.52 13.30
C LEU A 53 -4.69 13.04 12.37
N SER A 54 -3.52 12.69 12.90
CA SER A 54 -2.41 12.14 12.11
C SER A 54 -2.77 10.82 11.44
N GLY A 55 -3.49 9.93 12.12
CA GLY A 55 -3.98 8.66 11.58
C GLY A 55 -4.95 8.85 10.42
N ILE A 56 -5.88 9.80 10.54
CA ILE A 56 -6.82 10.16 9.46
C ILE A 56 -6.04 10.68 8.24
N LEU A 57 -5.07 11.53 8.46
CA LEU A 57 -4.25 12.13 7.41
C LEU A 57 -3.41 11.08 6.67
N ILE A 58 -2.79 10.15 7.41
CA ILE A 58 -2.05 9.02 6.84
C ILE A 58 -2.98 8.11 6.04
N GLY A 59 -4.14 7.73 6.59
CA GLY A 59 -5.13 6.90 5.89
C GLY A 59 -5.64 7.56 4.62
N TRP A 60 -5.90 8.86 4.65
CA TRP A 60 -6.28 9.64 3.48
C TRP A 60 -5.18 9.68 2.41
N MET A 61 -3.92 9.88 2.80
CA MET A 61 -2.78 9.82 1.89
C MET A 61 -2.67 8.43 1.23
N HIS A 62 -2.79 7.35 2.01
CA HIS A 62 -2.72 5.98 1.49
C HIS A 62 -3.90 5.66 0.56
N SER A 63 -5.10 6.21 0.81
CA SER A 63 -6.24 6.04 -0.09
C SER A 63 -6.01 6.61 -1.49
N ARG A 64 -5.03 7.51 -1.65
CA ARG A 64 -4.63 8.11 -2.93
C ARG A 64 -3.44 7.44 -3.59
N THR A 65 -2.96 6.33 -3.06
CA THR A 65 -1.87 5.56 -3.65
C THR A 65 -2.25 5.02 -5.02
N TYR A 66 -1.30 5.01 -5.95
CA TYR A 66 -1.46 4.50 -7.32
C TYR A 66 -0.16 3.89 -7.83
N TYR A 67 -0.27 3.03 -8.84
CA TYR A 67 0.88 2.54 -9.60
C TYR A 67 1.11 3.44 -10.80
N ALA A 68 2.34 3.85 -11.02
CA ALA A 68 2.77 4.58 -12.21
C ALA A 68 3.80 3.76 -12.96
N VAL A 69 3.53 3.49 -14.24
CA VAL A 69 4.52 2.90 -15.15
C VAL A 69 5.15 4.04 -15.92
N ARG A 70 6.46 4.20 -15.73
CA ARG A 70 7.23 5.24 -16.39
C ARG A 70 8.53 4.65 -16.92
N ASN A 71 8.73 4.74 -18.24
CA ASN A 71 9.87 4.14 -18.93
C ASN A 71 9.99 2.65 -18.52
N ASP A 72 11.10 2.24 -17.92
CA ASP A 72 11.42 0.87 -17.53
C ASP A 72 11.20 0.59 -16.04
N ILE A 73 10.41 1.40 -15.37
CA ILE A 73 10.15 1.25 -13.94
C ILE A 73 8.66 1.31 -13.60
N LEU A 74 8.24 0.39 -12.72
CA LEU A 74 6.96 0.42 -12.04
C LEU A 74 7.14 1.05 -10.66
N GLN A 75 6.42 2.13 -10.40
CA GLN A 75 6.49 2.87 -9.15
C GLN A 75 5.17 2.77 -8.39
N LEU A 76 5.23 2.40 -7.13
CA LEU A 76 4.13 2.61 -6.19
C LEU A 76 4.30 3.98 -5.55
N ARG A 77 3.35 4.87 -5.77
CA ARG A 77 3.41 6.27 -5.31
C ARG A 77 2.15 6.68 -4.55
N THR A 78 2.34 7.47 -3.51
CA THR A 78 1.32 8.40 -3.03
C THR A 78 1.50 9.75 -3.74
N PRO A 79 0.57 10.71 -3.61
CA PRO A 79 0.74 12.05 -4.20
C PRO A 79 2.06 12.74 -3.85
N HIS A 80 2.62 12.43 -2.68
CA HIS A 80 3.81 13.12 -2.14
C HIS A 80 5.02 12.22 -1.92
N LEU A 81 4.84 10.88 -1.91
CA LEU A 81 5.90 9.94 -1.58
C LEU A 81 6.01 8.81 -2.59
N LEU A 82 7.24 8.43 -2.90
CA LEU A 82 7.57 7.22 -3.63
C LEU A 82 7.75 6.08 -2.61
N LEU A 83 6.87 5.08 -2.67
CA LEU A 83 6.86 3.99 -1.70
C LEU A 83 7.71 2.79 -2.15
N LYS A 84 7.68 2.47 -3.45
CA LYS A 84 8.36 1.30 -4.00
C LYS A 84 8.69 1.50 -5.47
N ILE A 85 9.84 0.98 -5.87
CA ILE A 85 10.27 0.91 -7.27
C ILE A 85 10.52 -0.55 -7.63
N VAL A 86 10.05 -0.95 -8.82
CA VAL A 86 10.36 -2.24 -9.45
C VAL A 86 10.84 -1.93 -10.86
N VAL A 87 12.02 -2.42 -11.21
CA VAL A 87 12.55 -2.30 -12.55
C VAL A 87 11.86 -3.34 -13.43
N LEU A 88 11.38 -2.94 -14.62
CA LEU A 88 10.62 -3.84 -15.49
C LEU A 88 11.49 -4.97 -16.04
N GLN A 89 12.75 -4.71 -16.31
CA GLN A 89 13.73 -5.70 -16.77
C GLN A 89 13.96 -6.84 -15.76
N ASP A 90 13.71 -6.58 -14.48
CA ASP A 90 13.83 -7.60 -13.43
C ASP A 90 12.61 -8.53 -13.37
N ILE A 91 11.54 -8.24 -14.10
CA ILE A 91 10.30 -9.03 -14.08
C ILE A 91 10.47 -10.19 -15.05
N ILE A 92 10.51 -11.41 -14.50
CA ILE A 92 10.55 -12.66 -15.29
C ILE A 92 9.14 -13.08 -15.71
N LYS A 93 8.16 -12.92 -14.79
CA LYS A 93 6.80 -13.40 -15.00
C LYS A 93 5.79 -12.52 -14.30
N THR A 94 4.67 -12.30 -14.95
CA THR A 94 3.52 -11.59 -14.39
C THR A 94 2.33 -12.55 -14.37
N ASP A 95 1.83 -12.84 -13.19
CA ASP A 95 0.73 -13.79 -13.02
C ASP A 95 -0.48 -13.10 -12.35
N HIS A 96 -1.68 -13.59 -12.71
CA HIS A 96 -2.85 -13.32 -11.92
C HIS A 96 -2.75 -14.01 -10.56
N TYR A 97 -2.94 -13.28 -9.47
CA TYR A 97 -2.94 -13.83 -8.13
C TYR A 97 -4.38 -14.01 -7.64
N ALA A 98 -4.84 -15.26 -7.65
CA ALA A 98 -6.10 -15.61 -7.01
C ALA A 98 -5.87 -15.77 -5.50
N SER A 99 -6.27 -14.77 -4.74
CA SER A 99 -6.23 -14.83 -3.28
C SER A 99 -7.14 -15.96 -2.78
N THR A 100 -6.62 -16.82 -1.94
CA THR A 100 -7.45 -17.77 -1.19
C THR A 100 -8.18 -17.07 -0.05
N LYS A 101 -9.39 -17.52 0.29
CA LYS A 101 -10.22 -16.91 1.36
C LYS A 101 -9.54 -16.83 2.73
N PHE A 102 -8.48 -17.60 2.96
CA PHE A 102 -7.72 -17.65 4.21
C PHE A 102 -6.49 -16.74 4.23
N ASP A 103 -6.14 -16.12 3.12
CA ASP A 103 -4.97 -15.26 3.04
C ASP A 103 -5.34 -13.83 3.42
N VAL A 104 -5.50 -13.58 4.73
CA VAL A 104 -5.87 -12.27 5.28
C VAL A 104 -4.83 -11.19 4.95
N ILE A 105 -3.55 -11.57 4.83
CA ILE A 105 -2.46 -10.64 4.55
C ILE A 105 -2.34 -10.36 3.03
N HIS A 106 -2.51 -11.40 2.20
CA HIS A 106 -2.34 -11.34 0.75
C HIS A 106 -3.66 -11.31 -0.03
N GLY A 107 -4.80 -11.53 0.64
CA GLY A 107 -6.13 -11.64 0.04
C GLY A 107 -6.63 -10.44 -0.74
N TRP A 108 -5.86 -9.36 -0.71
CA TRP A 108 -6.17 -8.11 -1.38
C TRP A 108 -5.39 -7.93 -2.68
N TYR A 109 -4.34 -8.73 -2.87
CA TYR A 109 -3.52 -8.66 -4.08
C TYR A 109 -4.15 -9.47 -5.20
N ASN A 110 -4.01 -8.97 -6.42
CA ASN A 110 -4.53 -9.62 -7.62
C ASN A 110 -3.47 -9.84 -8.71
N VAL A 111 -2.30 -9.26 -8.57
CA VAL A 111 -1.19 -9.42 -9.49
C VAL A 111 0.06 -9.84 -8.72
N CYS A 112 0.75 -10.86 -9.19
CA CYS A 112 2.03 -11.31 -8.66
C CYS A 112 3.10 -11.13 -9.73
N LEU A 113 4.13 -10.35 -9.42
CA LEU A 113 5.33 -10.21 -10.22
C LEU A 113 6.41 -11.11 -9.66
N THR A 114 6.94 -12.00 -10.48
CA THR A 114 8.13 -12.78 -10.14
C THR A 114 9.35 -12.06 -10.73
N LEU A 115 10.22 -11.60 -9.84
CA LEU A 115 11.45 -10.90 -10.20
C LEU A 115 12.62 -11.88 -10.36
N GLN A 116 13.69 -11.41 -10.99
CA GLN A 116 14.98 -12.07 -10.98
C GLN A 116 15.35 -12.45 -9.52
N LYS A 117 16.03 -13.57 -9.33
CA LYS A 117 16.34 -14.16 -8.02
C LYS A 117 15.13 -14.72 -7.25
N GLY A 118 13.99 -14.96 -7.92
CA GLY A 118 12.81 -15.60 -7.32
C GLY A 118 12.01 -14.72 -6.33
N LYS A 119 12.35 -13.44 -6.20
CA LYS A 119 11.62 -12.52 -5.33
C LYS A 119 10.23 -12.24 -5.91
N LYS A 120 9.19 -12.36 -5.08
CA LYS A 120 7.81 -12.06 -5.46
C LYS A 120 7.38 -10.69 -4.98
N VAL A 121 6.70 -9.95 -5.83
CA VAL A 121 6.09 -8.65 -5.52
C VAL A 121 4.61 -8.74 -5.85
N TYR A 122 3.77 -8.50 -4.84
CA TYR A 122 2.33 -8.53 -4.97
C TYR A 122 1.80 -7.11 -5.17
N LEU A 123 0.88 -6.98 -6.12
CA LEU A 123 0.24 -5.72 -6.48
C LEU A 123 -1.27 -5.83 -6.36
N TYR A 124 -1.89 -4.67 -6.18
CA TYR A 124 -3.32 -4.54 -6.02
C TYR A 124 -3.85 -3.48 -6.97
N ALA A 125 -4.13 -3.87 -8.21
CA ALA A 125 -4.55 -2.97 -9.27
C ALA A 125 -6.07 -3.07 -9.54
N LYS A 126 -6.73 -1.93 -9.77
CA LYS A 126 -8.13 -1.90 -10.16
C LYS A 126 -8.32 -2.50 -11.56
N ASP A 127 -7.46 -2.10 -12.50
CA ASP A 127 -7.49 -2.52 -13.89
C ASP A 127 -6.36 -3.54 -14.14
N GLU A 128 -6.47 -4.69 -13.50
CA GLU A 128 -5.48 -5.75 -13.48
C GLU A 128 -5.04 -6.19 -14.88
N LYS A 129 -6.02 -6.53 -15.74
CA LYS A 129 -5.74 -7.00 -17.11
C LYS A 129 -4.94 -5.98 -17.92
N LYS A 130 -5.29 -4.69 -17.76
CA LYS A 130 -4.60 -3.61 -18.46
C LYS A 130 -3.17 -3.42 -17.92
N LEU A 131 -2.98 -3.56 -16.61
CA LEU A 131 -1.65 -3.48 -16.00
C LEU A 131 -0.76 -4.63 -16.45
N ILE A 132 -1.28 -5.88 -16.45
CA ILE A 132 -0.54 -7.06 -16.88
C ILE A 132 -0.12 -6.90 -18.36
N ALA A 133 -1.07 -6.58 -19.24
CA ALA A 133 -0.79 -6.39 -20.66
C ALA A 133 0.29 -5.33 -20.91
N LEU A 134 0.23 -4.20 -20.18
CA LEU A 134 1.24 -3.15 -20.32
C LEU A 134 2.61 -3.60 -19.82
N LEU A 135 2.68 -4.34 -18.72
CA LEU A 135 3.93 -4.84 -18.16
C LEU A 135 4.58 -5.86 -19.12
N GLU A 136 3.78 -6.75 -19.73
CA GLU A 136 4.24 -7.72 -20.72
C GLU A 136 4.71 -7.05 -22.01
N GLU A 137 3.95 -6.08 -22.54
CA GLU A 137 4.33 -5.29 -23.70
C GLU A 137 5.67 -4.59 -23.51
N ARG A 138 5.85 -3.94 -22.35
CA ARG A 138 7.09 -3.22 -22.04
C ARG A 138 8.26 -4.16 -21.81
N ASN A 139 8.05 -5.28 -21.14
CA ASN A 139 9.09 -6.27 -20.91
C ASN A 139 9.59 -6.88 -22.22
N ASN A 140 8.67 -7.21 -23.14
CA ASN A 140 9.00 -7.71 -24.46
C ASN A 140 9.75 -6.66 -25.30
N ALA A 141 9.30 -5.39 -25.29
CA ALA A 141 9.98 -4.31 -26.00
C ALA A 141 11.43 -4.10 -25.53
N THR A 142 11.69 -4.30 -24.23
CA THR A 142 13.02 -4.14 -23.65
C THR A 142 13.95 -5.33 -24.02
N ALA A 143 13.38 -6.53 -24.18
CA ALA A 143 14.14 -7.70 -24.61
C ALA A 143 14.70 -7.54 -26.05
N PHE A 144 13.93 -6.92 -26.97
CA PHE A 144 14.37 -6.69 -28.35
C PHE A 144 15.45 -5.61 -28.52
N ILE A 145 15.70 -4.77 -27.52
CA ILE A 145 16.72 -3.70 -27.58
C ILE A 145 18.09 -4.22 -27.13
N ASN A 146 18.14 -5.33 -26.40
CA ASN A 146 19.37 -5.89 -25.83
C ASN A 146 19.94 -7.07 -26.63
N ASP A 147 19.31 -7.46 -27.73
CA ASP A 147 19.82 -8.38 -28.76
C ASP A 147 20.42 -7.59 -29.96
#